data_e5147691aeabcf9485fe5cb81a8c53b8
#
_entry.id   e5147691aeabcf9485fe5cb81a8c53b8
#
_cell.length_a   1.000
_cell.length_b   1.000
_cell.length_c   1.000
_cell.angle_alpha   90.00
_cell.angle_beta   90.00
_cell.angle_gamma   90.00
#
_symmetry.space_group_name_H-M   'P 1'
#
loop_
_entity.id
_entity.type
_entity.pdbx_description
1 polymer ?
#
loop_
_entity_poly.entity_id
_entity_poly.type
_entity_poly.pdbx_seq_one_letter_code
_entity_poly.pdbx_strand_id
1 'polypeptide(L)'
;MIEDRGLRIADRKKQSARVADAVMSTEDFRRRTFQFGIRVIRLTESLLKMDAARVIGKQLLRCATAVGANYRAAARARSRADFIAKMGIVEEECDETLYWLEMLIELRLINADRSKELRTEGNEILAIVVASIRTARRNAKGAVRYTDRA
;
A
#
# COMPACT_ATOMS: atom_id res chain seq x y z
N MET A 1 31.90 -14.72 -34.00
CA MET A 1 31.48 -13.51 -33.23
C MET A 1 29.95 -13.38 -33.14
N ILE A 2 29.19 -14.45 -32.78
CA ILE A 2 27.71 -14.45 -32.73
C ILE A 2 27.17 -15.04 -31.40
N GLU A 3 28.01 -15.44 -30.43
CA GLU A 3 27.54 -16.10 -29.21
C GLU A 3 27.28 -15.20 -27.98
N ASP A 4 27.59 -13.90 -28.03
CA ASP A 4 27.50 -13.02 -26.86
C ASP A 4 26.14 -12.33 -26.65
N ARG A 5 25.20 -12.41 -27.61
CA ARG A 5 23.87 -11.79 -27.49
C ARG A 5 22.85 -12.66 -26.77
N GLY A 6 23.01 -13.98 -26.78
CA GLY A 6 22.07 -14.91 -26.13
C GLY A 6 22.19 -14.94 -24.60
N LEU A 7 23.43 -14.83 -24.10
CA LEU A 7 23.71 -14.86 -22.66
C LEU A 7 23.13 -13.61 -21.95
N ARG A 8 23.24 -12.44 -22.57
CA ARG A 8 22.73 -11.17 -22.00
C ARG A 8 21.21 -11.11 -21.93
N ILE A 9 20.49 -11.78 -22.82
CA ILE A 9 19.01 -11.81 -22.82
C ILE A 9 18.52 -12.81 -21.76
N ALA A 10 19.19 -13.95 -21.60
CA ALA A 10 18.86 -14.93 -20.57
C ALA A 10 19.15 -14.40 -19.16
N ASP A 11 20.26 -13.67 -18.96
CA ASP A 11 20.58 -13.02 -17.70
C ASP A 11 19.64 -11.88 -17.36
N ARG A 12 19.22 -11.07 -18.32
CA ARG A 12 18.17 -10.05 -18.13
C ARG A 12 16.83 -10.66 -17.79
N LYS A 13 16.43 -11.78 -18.40
CA LYS A 13 15.19 -12.50 -18.03
C LYS A 13 15.28 -13.12 -16.64
N LYS A 14 16.44 -13.69 -16.26
CA LYS A 14 16.68 -14.20 -14.89
C LYS A 14 16.71 -13.06 -13.85
N GLN A 15 17.29 -11.93 -14.21
CA GLN A 15 17.33 -10.74 -13.35
C GLN A 15 15.94 -10.11 -13.21
N SER A 16 15.15 -10.03 -14.28
CA SER A 16 13.76 -9.58 -14.28
C SER A 16 12.86 -10.54 -13.50
N ALA A 17 13.04 -11.85 -13.62
CA ALA A 17 12.34 -12.85 -12.82
C ALA A 17 12.73 -12.78 -11.33
N ARG A 18 14.00 -12.55 -11.00
CA ARG A 18 14.46 -12.34 -9.61
C ARG A 18 13.94 -11.07 -8.98
N VAL A 19 13.69 -10.02 -9.76
CA VAL A 19 13.07 -8.77 -9.32
C VAL A 19 11.55 -8.94 -9.15
N ALA A 20 10.92 -9.79 -9.97
CA ALA A 20 9.48 -10.09 -9.84
C ALA A 20 9.18 -11.05 -8.67
N ASP A 21 10.15 -11.89 -8.25
CA ASP A 21 10.05 -12.80 -7.10
C ASP A 21 10.62 -12.22 -5.79
N ALA A 22 11.08 -10.98 -5.78
CA ALA A 22 11.45 -10.30 -4.55
C ALA A 22 10.17 -10.00 -3.76
N VAL A 23 9.75 -10.94 -2.92
CA VAL A 23 8.71 -10.72 -1.91
C VAL A 23 9.11 -9.48 -1.12
N MET A 24 8.33 -8.40 -1.26
CA MET A 24 8.56 -7.15 -0.55
C MET A 24 8.67 -7.44 0.95
N SER A 25 9.79 -7.10 1.57
CA SER A 25 9.99 -7.31 3.00
C SER A 25 9.01 -6.47 3.82
N THR A 26 8.75 -6.90 5.05
CA THR A 26 7.96 -6.12 6.01
C THR A 26 8.54 -4.73 6.23
N GLU A 27 9.86 -4.61 6.24
CA GLU A 27 10.56 -3.33 6.39
C GLU A 27 10.39 -2.43 5.15
N ASP A 28 10.46 -3.01 3.94
CA ASP A 28 10.25 -2.25 2.71
C ASP A 28 8.82 -1.72 2.63
N PHE A 29 7.83 -2.53 3.00
CA PHE A 29 6.44 -2.10 3.00
C PHE A 29 6.16 -1.06 4.09
N ARG A 30 6.79 -1.18 5.26
CA ARG A 30 6.74 -0.19 6.33
C ARG A 30 7.27 1.16 5.86
N ARG A 31 8.41 1.16 5.17
CA ARG A 31 9.01 2.36 4.59
C ARG A 31 8.13 2.94 3.49
N ARG A 32 7.57 2.11 2.64
CA ARG A 32 6.69 2.50 1.53
C ARG A 32 5.44 3.22 2.04
N THR A 33 4.73 2.64 3.01
CA THR A 33 3.54 3.27 3.61
C THR A 33 3.86 4.56 4.36
N PHE A 34 5.02 4.66 5.01
CA PHE A 34 5.50 5.89 5.63
C PHE A 34 5.74 6.99 4.58
N GLN A 35 6.44 6.69 3.49
CA GLN A 35 6.71 7.64 2.40
C GLN A 35 5.42 8.07 1.69
N PHE A 36 4.44 7.20 1.57
CA PHE A 36 3.11 7.54 1.07
C PHE A 36 2.47 8.65 1.91
N GLY A 37 2.46 8.50 3.23
CA GLY A 37 1.99 9.53 4.16
C GLY A 37 2.72 10.86 4.00
N ILE A 38 4.04 10.86 3.90
CA ILE A 38 4.86 12.06 3.69
C ILE A 38 4.48 12.78 2.37
N ARG A 39 4.26 12.03 1.29
CA ARG A 39 3.86 12.60 0.00
C ARG A 39 2.47 13.26 0.08
N VAL A 40 1.54 12.65 0.81
CA VAL A 40 0.21 13.25 1.05
C VAL A 40 0.32 14.52 1.89
N ILE A 41 1.14 14.54 2.94
CA ILE A 41 1.38 15.76 3.74
C ILE A 41 1.82 16.91 2.83
N ARG A 42 2.82 16.69 1.98
CA ARG A 42 3.31 17.71 1.05
C ARG A 42 2.25 18.18 0.05
N LEU A 43 1.36 17.29 -0.38
CA LEU A 43 0.24 17.66 -1.23
C LEU A 43 -0.75 18.56 -0.48
N THR A 44 -1.10 18.23 0.76
CA THR A 44 -2.08 18.97 1.56
C THR A 44 -1.61 20.37 1.97
N GLU A 45 -0.31 20.59 2.11
CA GLU A 45 0.25 21.92 2.41
C GLU A 45 -0.18 23.00 1.42
N SER A 46 -0.42 22.62 0.16
CA SER A 46 -0.89 23.54 -0.89
C SER A 46 -2.39 23.88 -0.82
N LEU A 47 -3.19 23.16 -0.01
CA LEU A 47 -4.65 23.23 0.03
C LEU A 47 -5.21 24.21 1.06
N LEU A 48 -4.38 24.86 1.86
CA LEU A 48 -4.79 25.60 3.07
C LEU A 48 -5.56 26.91 2.82
N LYS A 49 -5.81 27.32 1.57
CA LYS A 49 -6.39 28.62 1.21
C LYS A 49 -7.91 28.64 1.07
N MET A 50 -8.59 27.49 1.02
CA MET A 50 -10.04 27.39 0.84
C MET A 50 -10.66 26.54 1.95
N ASP A 51 -11.82 26.93 2.48
CA ASP A 51 -12.42 26.23 3.63
C ASP A 51 -12.76 24.75 3.34
N ALA A 52 -13.40 24.47 2.21
CA ALA A 52 -13.69 23.10 1.80
C ALA A 52 -12.41 22.28 1.58
N ALA A 53 -11.42 22.83 0.89
CA ALA A 53 -10.13 22.20 0.67
C ALA A 53 -9.39 21.90 1.99
N ARG A 54 -9.53 22.77 2.97
CA ARG A 54 -8.96 22.60 4.31
C ARG A 54 -9.59 21.43 5.06
N VAL A 55 -10.91 21.29 5.00
CA VAL A 55 -11.64 20.19 5.66
C VAL A 55 -11.28 18.86 5.00
N ILE A 56 -11.36 18.78 3.67
CA ILE A 56 -11.01 17.57 2.91
C ILE A 56 -9.52 17.23 3.09
N GLY A 57 -8.64 18.22 3.03
CA GLY A 57 -7.20 18.05 3.26
C GLY A 57 -6.87 17.48 4.64
N LYS A 58 -7.61 17.87 5.70
CA LYS A 58 -7.45 17.28 7.04
C LYS A 58 -7.85 15.81 7.08
N GLN A 59 -8.94 15.43 6.41
CA GLN A 59 -9.36 14.02 6.33
C GLN A 59 -8.33 13.20 5.54
N LEU A 60 -7.90 13.70 4.39
CA LEU A 60 -6.85 13.05 3.59
C LEU A 60 -5.56 12.86 4.39
N LEU A 61 -5.13 13.89 5.12
CA LEU A 61 -3.94 13.83 5.97
C LEU A 61 -4.08 12.77 7.06
N ARG A 62 -5.23 12.73 7.75
CA ARG A 62 -5.52 11.76 8.80
C ARG A 62 -5.43 10.33 8.30
N CYS A 63 -6.17 9.98 7.25
CA CYS A 63 -6.21 8.61 6.76
C CYS A 63 -4.88 8.18 6.11
N ALA A 64 -4.24 9.02 5.32
CA ALA A 64 -2.97 8.68 4.69
C ALA A 64 -1.83 8.43 5.70
N THR A 65 -1.78 9.21 6.79
CA THR A 65 -0.81 8.97 7.87
C THR A 65 -1.17 7.74 8.70
N ALA A 66 -2.47 7.43 8.84
CA ALA A 66 -2.97 6.25 9.53
C ALA A 66 -2.60 4.94 8.80
N VAL A 67 -2.49 4.94 7.47
CA VAL A 67 -2.01 3.76 6.70
C VAL A 67 -0.68 3.25 7.25
N GLY A 68 0.33 4.10 7.31
CA GLY A 68 1.65 3.72 7.80
C GLY A 68 1.68 3.39 9.29
N ALA A 69 0.97 4.15 10.11
CA ALA A 69 0.90 3.95 11.56
C ALA A 69 0.25 2.59 11.91
N ASN A 70 -0.89 2.26 11.29
CA ASN A 70 -1.59 1.00 11.50
C ASN A 70 -0.83 -0.20 10.91
N TYR A 71 -0.18 -0.04 9.75
CA TYR A 71 0.68 -1.11 9.24
C TYR A 71 1.84 -1.42 10.19
N ARG A 72 2.47 -0.40 10.77
CA ARG A 72 3.51 -0.60 11.78
C ARG A 72 3.00 -1.40 13.00
N ALA A 73 1.76 -1.20 13.40
CA ALA A 73 1.11 -1.98 14.46
C ALA A 73 0.81 -3.42 13.99
N ALA A 74 0.31 -3.59 12.75
CA ALA A 74 0.05 -4.91 12.16
C ALA A 74 1.31 -5.76 12.05
N ALA A 75 2.44 -5.17 11.66
CA ALA A 75 3.75 -5.85 11.58
C ALA A 75 4.22 -6.40 12.94
N ARG A 76 3.67 -5.92 14.05
CA ARG A 76 3.94 -6.38 15.42
C ARG A 76 2.75 -7.09 16.06
N ALA A 77 1.84 -7.60 15.24
CA ALA A 77 0.66 -8.32 15.72
C ALA A 77 1.05 -9.57 16.55
N ARG A 78 0.27 -9.84 17.60
CA ARG A 78 0.52 -10.93 18.55
C ARG A 78 -0.01 -12.28 18.08
N SER A 79 -0.89 -12.26 17.10
CA SER A 79 -1.49 -13.44 16.50
C SER A 79 -1.89 -13.16 15.05
N ARG A 80 -2.20 -14.23 14.31
CA ARG A 80 -2.74 -14.11 12.95
C ARG A 80 -4.08 -13.35 12.92
N ALA A 81 -4.95 -13.60 13.88
CA ALA A 81 -6.24 -12.89 14.00
C ALA A 81 -6.02 -11.40 14.27
N ASP A 82 -5.09 -11.06 15.16
CA ASP A 82 -4.70 -9.67 15.44
C ASP A 82 -4.09 -8.99 14.20
N PHE A 83 -3.24 -9.72 13.46
CA PHE A 83 -2.70 -9.22 12.17
C PHE A 83 -3.82 -8.91 11.17
N ILE A 84 -4.76 -9.83 10.97
CA ILE A 84 -5.88 -9.65 10.03
C ILE A 84 -6.74 -8.46 10.46
N ALA A 85 -7.04 -8.31 11.75
CA ALA A 85 -7.82 -7.20 12.27
C ALA A 85 -7.13 -5.85 12.03
N LYS A 86 -5.84 -5.76 12.34
CA LYS A 86 -5.03 -4.53 12.13
C LYS A 86 -4.85 -4.21 10.65
N MET A 87 -4.64 -5.21 9.80
CA MET A 87 -4.56 -5.01 8.34
C MET A 87 -5.90 -4.57 7.75
N GLY A 88 -7.04 -4.97 8.34
CA GLY A 88 -8.36 -4.45 7.96
C GLY A 88 -8.45 -2.93 8.17
N ILE A 89 -7.89 -2.41 9.26
CA ILE A 89 -7.83 -0.96 9.49
C ILE A 89 -6.93 -0.29 8.43
N VAL A 90 -5.79 -0.89 8.08
CA VAL A 90 -4.92 -0.37 7.01
C VAL A 90 -5.66 -0.32 5.67
N GLU A 91 -6.46 -1.35 5.35
CA GLU A 91 -7.30 -1.41 4.16
C GLU A 91 -8.29 -0.24 4.12
N GLU A 92 -9.04 -0.03 5.20
CA GLU A 92 -10.02 1.04 5.34
C GLU A 92 -9.39 2.44 5.19
N GLU A 93 -8.29 2.70 5.87
CA GLU A 93 -7.60 3.99 5.81
C GLU A 93 -6.97 4.27 4.44
N CYS A 94 -6.51 3.23 3.76
CA CYS A 94 -5.98 3.34 2.40
C CYS A 94 -7.09 3.65 1.39
N ASP A 95 -8.23 2.97 1.48
CA ASP A 95 -9.40 3.22 0.64
C ASP A 95 -9.96 4.63 0.86
N GLU A 96 -10.07 5.06 2.13
CA GLU A 96 -10.48 6.42 2.48
C GLU A 96 -9.51 7.48 1.93
N THR A 97 -8.22 7.20 1.93
CA THR A 97 -7.22 8.09 1.33
C THR A 97 -7.47 8.29 -0.16
N LEU A 98 -7.75 7.22 -0.89
CA LEU A 98 -8.08 7.27 -2.33
C LEU A 98 -9.38 8.04 -2.57
N TYR A 99 -10.39 7.84 -1.76
CA TYR A 99 -11.66 8.58 -1.82
C TYR A 99 -11.46 10.09 -1.71
N TRP A 100 -10.70 10.55 -0.71
CA TRP A 100 -10.45 11.98 -0.54
C TRP A 100 -9.58 12.57 -1.64
N LEU A 101 -8.62 11.80 -2.18
CA LEU A 101 -7.83 12.22 -3.35
C LEU A 101 -8.71 12.41 -4.58
N GLU A 102 -9.63 11.49 -4.85
CA GLU A 102 -10.59 11.60 -5.95
C GLU A 102 -11.47 12.83 -5.80
N MET A 103 -11.99 13.08 -4.61
CA MET A 103 -12.82 14.25 -4.35
C MET A 103 -12.07 15.55 -4.62
N LEU A 104 -10.81 15.67 -4.19
CA LEU A 104 -9.98 16.85 -4.47
C LEU A 104 -9.72 17.05 -5.97
N ILE A 105 -9.57 15.97 -6.72
CA ILE A 105 -9.38 16.00 -8.17
C ILE A 105 -10.67 16.46 -8.87
N GLU A 106 -11.81 15.88 -8.53
CA GLU A 106 -13.11 16.22 -9.11
C GLU A 106 -13.48 17.68 -8.84
N LEU A 107 -13.17 18.18 -7.65
CA LEU A 107 -13.33 19.59 -7.28
C LEU A 107 -12.27 20.51 -7.92
N ARG A 108 -11.32 19.97 -8.68
CA ARG A 108 -10.20 20.70 -9.28
C ARG A 108 -9.33 21.48 -8.29
N LEU A 109 -9.30 21.03 -7.06
CA LEU A 109 -8.50 21.63 -5.98
C LEU A 109 -7.03 21.17 -6.03
N ILE A 110 -6.78 20.03 -6.67
CA ILE A 110 -5.44 19.52 -6.98
C ILE A 110 -5.37 19.14 -8.46
N ASN A 111 -4.16 19.20 -9.01
CA ASN A 111 -3.93 18.82 -10.39
C ASN A 111 -3.94 17.27 -10.53
N ALA A 112 -4.76 16.74 -11.46
CA ALA A 112 -4.90 15.32 -11.70
C ALA A 112 -3.57 14.65 -12.10
N ASP A 113 -2.75 15.30 -12.92
CA ASP A 113 -1.45 14.76 -13.37
C ASP A 113 -0.45 14.66 -12.20
N ARG A 114 -0.39 15.68 -11.36
CA ARG A 114 0.48 15.68 -10.17
C ARG A 114 0.06 14.65 -9.12
N SER A 115 -1.21 14.32 -9.05
CA SER A 115 -1.75 13.32 -8.11
C SER A 115 -1.77 11.90 -8.67
N LYS A 116 -1.54 11.71 -9.98
CA LYS A 116 -1.59 10.41 -10.65
C LYS A 116 -0.66 9.38 -10.02
N GLU A 117 0.58 9.74 -9.80
CA GLU A 117 1.56 8.84 -9.16
C GLU A 117 1.14 8.47 -7.72
N LEU A 118 0.59 9.42 -6.99
CA LEU A 118 0.14 9.20 -5.61
C LEU A 118 -1.09 8.27 -5.57
N ARG A 119 -2.02 8.43 -6.51
CA ARG A 119 -3.16 7.51 -6.66
C ARG A 119 -2.71 6.10 -7.05
N THR A 120 -1.77 6.00 -7.99
CA THR A 120 -1.18 4.71 -8.39
C THR A 120 -0.54 4.03 -7.20
N GLU A 121 0.27 4.74 -6.42
CA GLU A 121 0.90 4.22 -5.22
C GLU A 121 -0.13 3.76 -4.17
N GLY A 122 -1.17 4.55 -3.92
CA GLY A 122 -2.25 4.19 -3.01
C GLY A 122 -2.98 2.91 -3.44
N ASN A 123 -3.30 2.77 -4.72
CA ASN A 123 -3.93 1.55 -5.27
C ASN A 123 -3.02 0.32 -5.15
N GLU A 124 -1.72 0.47 -5.37
CA GLU A 124 -0.76 -0.63 -5.20
C GLU A 124 -0.64 -1.05 -3.73
N ILE A 125 -0.57 -0.09 -2.81
CA ILE A 125 -0.57 -0.36 -1.36
C ILE A 125 -1.84 -1.12 -0.97
N LEU A 126 -3.01 -0.65 -1.41
CA LEU A 126 -4.29 -1.30 -1.15
C LEU A 126 -4.32 -2.75 -1.67
N ALA A 127 -3.85 -2.97 -2.89
CA ALA A 127 -3.76 -4.31 -3.48
C ALA A 127 -2.86 -5.26 -2.66
N ILE A 128 -1.72 -4.78 -2.18
CA ILE A 128 -0.81 -5.55 -1.32
C ILE A 128 -1.47 -5.88 0.02
N VAL A 129 -2.16 -4.93 0.64
CA VAL A 129 -2.88 -5.11 1.91
C VAL A 129 -3.96 -6.18 1.77
N VAL A 130 -4.81 -6.08 0.74
CA VAL A 130 -5.87 -7.05 0.45
C VAL A 130 -5.29 -8.45 0.20
N ALA A 131 -4.22 -8.56 -0.59
CA ALA A 131 -3.54 -9.83 -0.85
C ALA A 131 -2.97 -10.45 0.44
N SER A 132 -2.39 -9.63 1.32
CA SER A 132 -1.83 -10.06 2.60
C SER A 132 -2.91 -10.62 3.54
N ILE A 133 -4.07 -9.94 3.63
CA ILE A 133 -5.23 -10.41 4.40
C ILE A 133 -5.74 -11.75 3.86
N ARG A 134 -5.90 -11.88 2.55
CA ARG A 134 -6.33 -13.13 1.90
C ARG A 134 -5.40 -14.29 2.20
N THR A 135 -4.10 -14.06 2.11
CA THR A 135 -3.07 -15.07 2.42
C THR A 135 -3.14 -15.49 3.89
N ALA A 136 -3.24 -14.53 4.81
CA ALA A 136 -3.36 -14.83 6.24
C ALA A 136 -4.62 -15.65 6.57
N ARG A 137 -5.77 -15.34 5.96
CA ARG A 137 -7.03 -16.09 6.11
C ARG A 137 -6.93 -17.51 5.55
N ARG A 138 -6.31 -17.70 4.40
CA ARG A 138 -6.12 -19.02 3.78
C ARG A 138 -5.26 -19.92 4.64
N ASN A 139 -4.15 -19.41 5.16
CA ASN A 139 -3.26 -20.18 6.04
C ASN A 139 -3.92 -20.57 7.38
N ALA A 140 -4.88 -19.76 7.88
CA ALA A 140 -5.69 -20.12 9.04
C ALA A 140 -6.55 -21.36 8.78
N LYS A 141 -7.22 -21.43 7.62
CA LYS A 141 -8.06 -22.59 7.23
C LYS A 141 -7.23 -23.87 6.99
N GLY A 142 -6.00 -23.75 6.50
CA GLY A 142 -5.10 -24.88 6.31
C GLY A 142 -4.62 -25.49 7.62
N ALA A 143 -4.34 -24.69 8.64
CA ALA A 143 -3.94 -25.15 9.97
C ALA A 143 -5.05 -25.92 10.70
N VAL A 144 -6.31 -25.47 10.59
CA VAL A 144 -7.47 -26.17 11.21
C VAL A 144 -7.70 -27.54 10.58
N ARG A 145 -7.52 -27.69 9.26
CA ARG A 145 -7.68 -29.00 8.59
C ARG A 145 -6.62 -30.04 8.95
N TYR A 146 -5.47 -29.62 9.46
CA TYR A 146 -4.39 -30.54 9.85
C TYR A 146 -4.60 -31.09 11.27
N THR A 147 -5.23 -30.36 12.16
CA THR A 147 -5.54 -30.78 13.54
C THR A 147 -6.76 -31.71 13.62
N ASP A 148 -7.69 -31.69 12.64
CA ASP A 148 -8.86 -32.57 12.61
C ASP A 148 -8.57 -33.99 12.05
N ARG A 149 -7.32 -34.30 11.67
CA ARG A 149 -6.89 -35.62 11.15
C ARG A 149 -6.00 -36.40 12.11
N ALA A 150 -5.82 -35.93 13.31
CA ALA A 150 -5.10 -36.60 14.38
C ALA A 150 -6.09 -37.14 15.44
#